data_ce4a7661906f4f99cf66758a7c10daac
#
_entry.id   ce4a7661906f4f99cf66758a7c10daac
#
_cell.length_a   1.000
_cell.length_b   1.000
_cell.length_c   1.000
_cell.angle_alpha   90.00
_cell.angle_beta   90.00
_cell.angle_gamma   90.00
#
_symmetry.space_group_name_H-M   'P 1'
#
loop_
_entity.id
_entity.type
_entity.pdbx_description
1 polymer ?
#
loop_
_entity_poly.entity_id
_entity_poly.type
_entity_poly.pdbx_seq_one_letter_code
_entity_poly.pdbx_strand_id
1 'polypeptide(L)'
;MSIPYTSFIINKLIQNNSYKNYLEIGISSGNTFREVICETKHGVDPNGEDPSKPDVPSFITYPYTSDEFFEHRIEQNYDIVFIDGLHHYDQVLRDIYNSITHLNTGGIILLHDTRPYSELMQRNPQPEEVSIDGIWTGDVWKAVAKFRSVETNYTCETIDFDLGVSFIQEGITTPISIPSDEELTYEYYLANKEYILNFTNNDKYLDGY
;
A
#
# COMPACT_ATOMS: atom_id res chain seq x y z
N MET A 1 16.07 12.38 12.95
CA MET A 1 15.00 12.01 11.99
C MET A 1 14.47 10.68 12.45
N SER A 2 13.18 10.56 12.72
CA SER A 2 12.57 9.25 12.94
C SER A 2 12.56 8.51 11.59
N ILE A 3 13.05 7.29 11.57
CA ILE A 3 12.92 6.40 10.40
C ILE A 3 11.42 6.19 10.17
N PRO A 4 10.91 6.36 8.96
CA PRO A 4 9.52 6.01 8.69
C PRO A 4 9.31 4.54 9.05
N TYR A 5 8.33 4.26 9.88
CA TYR A 5 8.11 2.90 10.43
C TYR A 5 7.88 1.86 9.34
N THR A 6 7.20 2.22 8.25
CA THR A 6 6.94 1.33 7.13
C THR A 6 8.23 0.88 6.44
N SER A 7 9.24 1.74 6.29
CA SER A 7 10.53 1.36 5.72
C SER A 7 11.27 0.33 6.57
N PHE A 8 11.09 0.33 7.90
CA PHE A 8 11.64 -0.69 8.78
C PHE A 8 11.03 -2.07 8.46
N ILE A 9 9.71 -2.13 8.33
CA ILE A 9 9.01 -3.39 7.98
C ILE A 9 9.48 -3.91 6.63
N ILE A 10 9.55 -3.03 5.63
CA ILE A 10 10.02 -3.37 4.28
C ILE A 10 11.44 -3.94 4.33
N ASN A 11 12.36 -3.25 5.00
CA ASN A 11 13.75 -3.71 5.13
C ASN A 11 13.88 -5.06 5.84
N LYS A 12 13.06 -5.27 6.87
CA LYS A 12 13.02 -6.54 7.58
C LYS A 12 12.52 -7.69 6.69
N LEU A 13 11.47 -7.44 5.90
CA LEU A 13 10.96 -8.42 4.93
C LEU A 13 12.01 -8.71 3.85
N ILE A 14 12.68 -7.69 3.33
CA ILE A 14 13.77 -7.85 2.35
C ILE A 14 14.88 -8.72 2.93
N GLN A 15 15.33 -8.44 4.15
CA GLN A 15 16.39 -9.19 4.79
C GLN A 15 15.99 -10.64 5.07
N ASN A 16 14.83 -10.86 5.67
CA ASN A 16 14.37 -12.18 6.10
C ASN A 16 14.11 -13.13 4.93
N ASN A 17 13.64 -12.57 3.79
CA ASN A 17 13.28 -13.36 2.60
C ASN A 17 14.35 -13.28 1.50
N SER A 18 15.43 -12.52 1.71
CA SER A 18 16.47 -12.29 0.70
C SER A 18 15.91 -11.68 -0.60
N TYR A 19 14.93 -10.81 -0.48
CA TYR A 19 14.32 -10.10 -1.61
C TYR A 19 15.34 -9.14 -2.25
N LYS A 20 15.26 -8.99 -3.58
CA LYS A 20 16.21 -8.21 -4.36
C LYS A 20 15.59 -7.09 -5.17
N ASN A 21 14.30 -7.20 -5.47
CA ASN A 21 13.60 -6.29 -6.36
C ASN A 21 12.42 -5.64 -5.64
N TYR A 22 12.53 -4.34 -5.41
CA TYR A 22 11.54 -3.51 -4.73
C TYR A 22 10.86 -2.55 -5.68
N LEU A 23 9.54 -2.44 -5.60
CA LEU A 23 8.74 -1.43 -6.27
C LEU A 23 7.99 -0.60 -5.23
N GLU A 24 8.01 0.73 -5.37
CA GLU A 24 7.17 1.66 -4.61
C GLU A 24 6.28 2.46 -5.56
N ILE A 25 4.97 2.38 -5.33
CA ILE A 25 3.94 3.16 -6.03
C ILE A 25 3.49 4.28 -5.12
N GLY A 26 3.75 5.54 -5.52
CA GLY A 26 3.57 6.70 -4.67
C GLY A 26 4.82 7.03 -3.86
N ILE A 27 5.70 7.84 -4.43
CA ILE A 27 6.97 8.21 -3.81
C ILE A 27 6.84 9.49 -2.98
N SER A 28 6.00 10.43 -3.40
CA SER A 28 5.84 11.73 -2.75
C SER A 28 7.20 12.38 -2.43
N SER A 29 7.49 12.64 -1.15
CA SER A 29 8.77 13.19 -0.68
C SER A 29 9.93 12.17 -0.66
N GLY A 30 9.68 10.90 -0.94
CA GLY A 30 10.67 9.83 -0.97
C GLY A 30 11.18 9.38 0.41
N ASN A 31 10.43 9.65 1.48
CA ASN A 31 10.86 9.31 2.82
C ASN A 31 11.03 7.80 3.00
N THR A 32 10.05 7.01 2.58
CA THR A 32 10.11 5.55 2.64
C THR A 32 11.15 5.03 1.65
N PHE A 33 11.09 5.47 0.40
CA PHE A 33 11.95 4.99 -0.67
C PHE A 33 13.45 5.15 -0.38
N ARG A 34 13.86 6.26 0.27
CA ARG A 34 15.28 6.49 0.61
C ARG A 34 15.79 5.50 1.65
N GLU A 35 14.95 5.18 2.64
CA GLU A 35 15.33 4.31 3.76
C GLU A 35 15.29 2.82 3.41
N VAL A 36 14.60 2.45 2.32
CA VAL A 36 14.56 1.04 1.86
C VAL A 36 15.91 0.65 1.26
N ILE A 37 16.45 -0.48 1.74
CA ILE A 37 17.72 -1.07 1.31
C ILE A 37 17.43 -2.32 0.50
N CYS A 38 17.55 -2.23 -0.83
CA CYS A 38 17.33 -3.33 -1.75
C CYS A 38 18.33 -3.26 -2.92
N GLU A 39 18.61 -4.40 -3.54
CA GLU A 39 19.54 -4.47 -4.67
C GLU A 39 19.03 -3.66 -5.87
N THR A 40 17.75 -3.83 -6.20
CA THR A 40 17.06 -3.06 -7.22
C THR A 40 15.86 -2.35 -6.59
N LYS A 41 15.75 -1.05 -6.83
CA LYS A 41 14.62 -0.25 -6.36
C LYS A 41 14.04 0.55 -7.52
N HIS A 42 12.74 0.43 -7.72
CA HIS A 42 11.98 1.23 -8.66
C HIS A 42 10.90 2.02 -7.95
N GLY A 43 10.79 3.29 -8.28
CA GLY A 43 9.80 4.21 -7.74
C GLY A 43 8.92 4.78 -8.84
N VAL A 44 7.61 4.78 -8.62
CA VAL A 44 6.60 5.29 -9.55
C VAL A 44 5.82 6.43 -8.89
N ASP A 45 5.89 7.61 -9.49
CA ASP A 45 5.13 8.78 -9.03
C ASP A 45 4.98 9.79 -10.19
N PRO A 46 3.76 10.22 -10.54
CA PRO A 46 3.56 11.16 -11.65
C PRO A 46 4.15 12.55 -11.39
N ASN A 47 4.39 12.89 -10.11
CA ASN A 47 4.99 14.17 -9.73
C ASN A 47 6.52 14.11 -9.62
N GLY A 48 7.13 13.07 -10.13
CA GLY A 48 8.54 12.77 -9.99
C GLY A 48 9.53 13.80 -10.50
N GLU A 49 9.11 14.71 -11.33
CA GLU A 49 9.89 15.84 -11.81
C GLU A 49 9.18 17.16 -11.52
N ASP A 50 8.89 17.45 -10.25
CA ASP A 50 8.51 18.81 -9.88
C ASP A 50 9.78 19.66 -9.73
N PRO A 51 10.14 20.50 -10.74
CA PRO A 51 11.34 21.33 -10.67
C PRO A 51 11.25 22.41 -9.58
N SER A 52 10.06 22.61 -8.97
CA SER A 52 9.87 23.50 -7.81
C SER A 52 10.30 22.82 -6.49
N LYS A 53 10.51 21.51 -6.51
CA LYS A 53 10.99 20.72 -5.35
C LYS A 53 12.39 20.17 -5.64
N PRO A 54 13.45 20.99 -5.52
CA PRO A 54 14.81 20.60 -5.89
C PRO A 54 15.38 19.44 -5.06
N ASP A 55 14.67 19.03 -4.02
CA ASP A 55 15.03 17.92 -3.15
C ASP A 55 14.30 16.60 -3.49
N VAL A 56 13.46 16.58 -4.54
CA VAL A 56 12.94 15.31 -5.07
C VAL A 56 14.12 14.64 -5.78
N PRO A 57 14.65 13.57 -5.17
CA PRO A 57 15.88 13.01 -5.67
C PRO A 57 15.63 12.35 -7.03
N SER A 58 16.68 12.26 -7.82
CA SER A 58 16.81 11.49 -9.07
C SER A 58 16.47 9.98 -8.94
N PHE A 59 15.72 9.57 -7.91
CA PHE A 59 15.36 8.18 -7.62
C PHE A 59 14.02 7.77 -8.20
N ILE A 60 13.20 8.71 -8.67
CA ILE A 60 11.98 8.32 -9.34
C ILE A 60 12.40 7.72 -10.64
N THR A 61 12.28 6.43 -10.66
CA THR A 61 12.67 5.66 -11.81
C THR A 61 11.67 5.90 -12.95
N TYR A 62 10.40 6.15 -12.60
CA TYR A 62 9.30 6.27 -13.55
C TYR A 62 8.35 7.41 -13.18
N PRO A 63 8.39 8.55 -13.89
CA PRO A 63 7.51 9.69 -13.68
C PRO A 63 6.15 9.46 -14.36
N TYR A 64 5.45 8.42 -13.96
CA TYR A 64 4.20 7.95 -14.52
C TYR A 64 3.15 7.79 -13.43
N THR A 65 1.88 7.79 -13.80
CA THR A 65 0.84 7.15 -12.98
C THR A 65 1.11 5.65 -12.89
N SER A 66 0.58 4.99 -11.88
CA SER A 66 0.72 3.52 -11.77
C SER A 66 0.11 2.79 -12.97
N ASP A 67 -1.02 3.27 -13.50
CA ASP A 67 -1.64 2.69 -14.70
C ASP A 67 -0.69 2.79 -15.91
N GLU A 68 -0.12 3.96 -16.19
CA GLU A 68 0.86 4.15 -17.27
C GLU A 68 2.11 3.29 -17.07
N PHE A 69 2.59 3.18 -15.84
CA PHE A 69 3.74 2.35 -15.52
C PHE A 69 3.51 0.89 -15.90
N PHE A 70 2.40 0.31 -15.49
CA PHE A 70 2.10 -1.08 -15.81
C PHE A 70 1.76 -1.30 -17.29
N GLU A 71 1.18 -0.30 -17.98
CA GLU A 71 0.93 -0.35 -19.44
C GLU A 71 2.21 -0.38 -20.27
N HIS A 72 3.27 0.31 -19.84
CA HIS A 72 4.55 0.36 -20.54
C HIS A 72 5.34 -0.95 -20.54
N ARG A 73 4.75 -2.03 -20.04
CA ARG A 73 5.28 -3.40 -20.04
C ARG A 73 6.71 -3.46 -19.54
N ILE A 74 6.84 -3.28 -18.24
CA ILE A 74 8.12 -3.50 -17.59
C ILE A 74 8.34 -5.00 -17.54
N GLU A 75 9.39 -5.49 -18.18
CA GLU A 75 9.76 -6.92 -18.20
C GLU A 75 10.27 -7.40 -16.83
N GLN A 76 10.23 -6.56 -15.81
CA GLN A 76 10.74 -6.87 -14.49
C GLN A 76 9.62 -7.29 -13.54
N ASN A 77 9.88 -8.36 -12.80
CA ASN A 77 9.07 -8.76 -11.65
C ASN A 77 9.73 -8.29 -10.34
N TYR A 78 8.91 -8.17 -9.31
CA TYR A 78 9.30 -7.67 -8.00
C TYR A 78 9.09 -8.73 -6.93
N ASP A 79 9.93 -8.68 -5.90
CA ASP A 79 9.80 -9.56 -4.72
C ASP A 79 8.94 -8.88 -3.66
N ILE A 80 8.97 -7.56 -3.62
CA ILE A 80 8.19 -6.76 -2.69
C ILE A 80 7.69 -5.49 -3.38
N VAL A 81 6.39 -5.24 -3.27
CA VAL A 81 5.73 -4.04 -3.80
C VAL A 81 5.10 -3.29 -2.63
N PHE A 82 5.34 -1.99 -2.56
CA PHE A 82 4.70 -1.09 -1.61
C PHE A 82 3.79 -0.12 -2.34
N ILE A 83 2.51 -0.08 -1.96
CA ILE A 83 1.48 0.76 -2.57
C ILE A 83 1.07 1.82 -1.56
N ASP A 84 1.43 3.07 -1.85
CA ASP A 84 1.16 4.29 -1.07
C ASP A 84 0.91 5.48 -2.00
N GLY A 85 0.18 5.24 -3.09
CA GLY A 85 -0.05 6.20 -4.17
C GLY A 85 -1.32 7.03 -3.99
N LEU A 86 -2.24 6.94 -4.96
CA LEU A 86 -3.53 7.61 -4.88
C LEU A 86 -4.45 6.85 -3.92
N HIS A 87 -4.89 7.51 -2.85
CA HIS A 87 -5.70 6.90 -1.78
C HIS A 87 -7.18 6.79 -2.17
N HIS A 88 -7.48 6.37 -3.39
CA HIS A 88 -8.80 6.03 -3.90
C HIS A 88 -8.90 4.52 -4.06
N TYR A 89 -9.90 3.91 -3.45
CA TYR A 89 -10.00 2.44 -3.37
C TYR A 89 -9.98 1.74 -4.74
N ASP A 90 -10.57 2.35 -5.76
CA ASP A 90 -10.60 1.78 -7.11
C ASP A 90 -9.22 1.79 -7.78
N GLN A 91 -8.41 2.85 -7.56
CA GLN A 91 -7.03 2.88 -8.04
C GLN A 91 -6.17 1.88 -7.26
N VAL A 92 -6.27 1.88 -5.94
CA VAL A 92 -5.52 0.93 -5.10
C VAL A 92 -5.84 -0.52 -5.49
N LEU A 93 -7.10 -0.81 -5.80
CA LEU A 93 -7.50 -2.15 -6.24
C LEU A 93 -6.86 -2.52 -7.59
N ARG A 94 -6.78 -1.58 -8.55
CA ARG A 94 -6.04 -1.79 -9.81
C ARG A 94 -4.55 -2.00 -9.55
N ASP A 95 -3.96 -1.20 -8.67
CA ASP A 95 -2.55 -1.31 -8.32
C ASP A 95 -2.22 -2.68 -7.68
N ILE A 96 -3.12 -3.21 -6.84
CA ILE A 96 -2.99 -4.56 -6.29
C ILE A 96 -2.95 -5.61 -7.42
N TYR A 97 -3.94 -5.61 -8.31
CA TYR A 97 -4.02 -6.63 -9.36
C TYR A 97 -2.89 -6.50 -10.37
N ASN A 98 -2.50 -5.28 -10.74
CA ASN A 98 -1.35 -5.05 -11.59
C ASN A 98 -0.06 -5.55 -10.92
N SER A 99 0.11 -5.27 -9.62
CA SER A 99 1.26 -5.74 -8.85
C SER A 99 1.32 -7.27 -8.76
N ILE A 100 0.19 -7.94 -8.59
CA ILE A 100 0.11 -9.41 -8.57
C ILE A 100 0.66 -10.01 -9.87
N THR A 101 0.36 -9.39 -11.03
CA THR A 101 0.86 -9.90 -12.33
C THR A 101 2.38 -9.74 -12.52
N HIS A 102 3.00 -8.89 -11.70
CA HIS A 102 4.45 -8.61 -11.71
C HIS A 102 5.15 -9.08 -10.42
N LEU A 103 4.47 -9.88 -9.61
CA LEU A 103 5.04 -10.40 -8.38
C LEU A 103 5.81 -11.70 -8.65
N ASN A 104 7.01 -11.81 -8.13
CA ASN A 104 7.74 -13.08 -8.10
C ASN A 104 7.05 -14.08 -7.17
N THR A 105 7.20 -15.36 -7.46
CA THR A 105 6.73 -16.44 -6.57
C THR A 105 7.31 -16.25 -5.16
N GLY A 106 6.45 -16.25 -4.15
CA GLY A 106 6.83 -15.98 -2.76
C GLY A 106 7.04 -14.50 -2.44
N GLY A 107 6.72 -13.60 -3.37
CA GLY A 107 6.75 -12.17 -3.14
C GLY A 107 5.57 -11.68 -2.29
N ILE A 108 5.61 -10.38 -1.93
CA ILE A 108 4.63 -9.75 -1.04
C ILE A 108 4.27 -8.35 -1.52
N ILE A 109 3.00 -7.98 -1.35
CA ILE A 109 2.52 -6.61 -1.56
C ILE A 109 2.15 -6.01 -0.21
N LEU A 110 2.58 -4.78 0.06
CA LEU A 110 2.19 -3.99 1.22
C LEU A 110 1.31 -2.83 0.76
N LEU A 111 0.22 -2.60 1.49
CA LEU A 111 -0.67 -1.44 1.31
C LEU A 111 -0.56 -0.54 2.53
N HIS A 112 -0.37 0.75 2.33
CA HIS A 112 -0.45 1.75 3.39
C HIS A 112 -1.87 2.30 3.56
N ASP A 113 -2.12 3.03 4.65
CA ASP A 113 -3.35 3.78 4.90
C ASP A 113 -4.66 2.97 4.91
N THR A 114 -4.57 1.70 5.29
CA THR A 114 -5.73 0.81 5.28
C THR A 114 -6.65 0.97 6.49
N ARG A 115 -6.26 1.78 7.49
CA ARG A 115 -7.00 1.94 8.75
C ARG A 115 -7.28 3.41 9.07
N PRO A 116 -8.38 4.00 8.56
CA PRO A 116 -8.82 5.34 8.95
C PRO A 116 -9.28 5.38 10.42
N TYR A 117 -8.88 6.43 11.16
CA TYR A 117 -9.31 6.67 12.54
C TYR A 117 -10.55 7.54 12.65
N SER A 118 -10.94 8.21 11.57
CA SER A 118 -12.14 9.04 11.52
C SER A 118 -12.77 9.00 10.13
N GLU A 119 -14.06 9.33 10.07
CA GLU A 119 -14.78 9.46 8.80
C GLU A 119 -14.15 10.52 7.90
N LEU A 120 -13.64 11.59 8.48
CA LEU A 120 -13.00 12.68 7.73
C LEU A 120 -11.74 12.18 6.99
N MET A 121 -10.92 11.35 7.65
CA MET A 121 -9.68 10.84 7.08
C MET A 121 -9.90 9.94 5.85
N GLN A 122 -11.04 9.25 5.79
CA GLN A 122 -11.33 8.31 4.70
C GLN A 122 -12.13 8.91 3.54
N ARG A 123 -12.52 10.18 3.60
CA ARG A 123 -13.30 10.82 2.54
C ARG A 123 -12.51 11.01 1.27
N ASN A 124 -13.16 10.77 0.13
CA ASN A 124 -12.69 11.08 -1.21
C ASN A 124 -13.69 12.03 -1.89
N PRO A 125 -13.20 13.12 -2.52
CA PRO A 125 -11.80 13.60 -2.52
C PRO A 125 -11.32 14.03 -1.13
N GLN A 126 -9.99 14.26 -0.99
CA GLN A 126 -9.40 14.72 0.27
C GLN A 126 -10.08 16.03 0.74
N PRO A 127 -10.65 16.06 1.96
CA PRO A 127 -11.24 17.27 2.51
C PRO A 127 -10.19 18.35 2.82
N GLU A 128 -10.55 19.62 2.64
CA GLU A 128 -9.64 20.73 2.94
C GLU A 128 -9.22 20.74 4.43
N GLU A 129 -10.12 20.35 5.33
CA GLU A 129 -9.83 20.27 6.78
C GLU A 129 -8.74 19.27 7.11
N VAL A 130 -8.65 18.19 6.37
CA VAL A 130 -7.59 17.15 6.55
C VAL A 130 -6.26 17.65 6.04
N SER A 131 -6.24 18.52 5.05
CA SER A 131 -5.01 19.13 4.53
C SER A 131 -4.24 19.93 5.57
N ILE A 132 -4.92 20.39 6.64
CA ILE A 132 -4.32 21.15 7.75
C ILE A 132 -3.53 20.21 8.68
N ASP A 133 -4.06 19.02 8.96
CA ASP A 133 -3.45 18.06 9.89
C ASP A 133 -2.52 17.05 9.18
N GLY A 134 -2.53 17.03 7.84
CA GLY A 134 -1.62 16.25 7.02
C GLY A 134 -1.85 14.72 7.04
N ILE A 135 -2.95 14.25 7.66
CA ILE A 135 -3.23 12.82 7.80
C ILE A 135 -4.50 12.48 7.01
N TRP A 136 -4.32 11.87 5.84
CA TRP A 136 -5.40 11.43 4.98
C TRP A 136 -5.15 10.04 4.44
N THR A 137 -6.03 9.11 4.77
CA THR A 137 -5.94 7.72 4.31
C THR A 137 -6.73 7.47 3.04
N GLY A 138 -7.63 8.40 2.66
CA GLY A 138 -8.61 8.09 1.64
C GLY A 138 -9.43 6.85 2.01
N ASP A 139 -10.09 6.24 1.05
CA ASP A 139 -10.93 5.07 1.28
C ASP A 139 -10.24 3.73 0.93
N VAL A 140 -8.91 3.66 1.15
CA VAL A 140 -8.06 2.48 0.87
C VAL A 140 -8.59 1.21 1.53
N TRP A 141 -9.19 1.30 2.73
CA TRP A 141 -9.80 0.15 3.40
C TRP A 141 -10.86 -0.58 2.55
N LYS A 142 -11.55 0.14 1.65
CA LYS A 142 -12.51 -0.45 0.72
C LYS A 142 -11.81 -1.35 -0.31
N ALA A 143 -10.60 -0.99 -0.73
CA ALA A 143 -9.81 -1.86 -1.61
C ALA A 143 -9.49 -3.19 -0.92
N VAL A 144 -9.11 -3.15 0.38
CA VAL A 144 -8.92 -4.37 1.19
C VAL A 144 -10.20 -5.18 1.27
N ALA A 145 -11.35 -4.55 1.58
CA ALA A 145 -12.64 -5.22 1.66
C ALA A 145 -13.01 -5.91 0.34
N LYS A 146 -12.91 -5.19 -0.78
CA LYS A 146 -13.23 -5.70 -2.12
C LYS A 146 -12.28 -6.80 -2.55
N PHE A 147 -10.98 -6.63 -2.37
CA PHE A 147 -9.98 -7.66 -2.64
C PHE A 147 -10.32 -8.95 -1.90
N ARG A 148 -10.52 -8.87 -0.59
CA ARG A 148 -10.85 -10.04 0.25
C ARG A 148 -12.21 -10.66 -0.03
N SER A 149 -13.12 -9.93 -0.68
CA SER A 149 -14.45 -10.45 -1.02
C SER A 149 -14.48 -11.35 -2.25
N VAL A 150 -13.42 -11.34 -3.05
CA VAL A 150 -13.37 -12.11 -4.30
C VAL A 150 -12.16 -13.05 -4.38
N GLU A 151 -11.06 -12.70 -3.68
CA GLU A 151 -9.82 -13.47 -3.80
C GLU A 151 -9.86 -14.81 -3.06
N THR A 152 -9.27 -15.82 -3.69
CA THR A 152 -9.15 -17.20 -3.17
C THR A 152 -7.71 -17.69 -3.10
N ASN A 153 -6.79 -17.05 -3.85
CA ASN A 153 -5.40 -17.49 -4.01
C ASN A 153 -4.40 -16.55 -3.32
N TYR A 154 -4.88 -15.45 -2.73
CA TYR A 154 -4.05 -14.50 -2.00
C TYR A 154 -4.68 -14.19 -0.65
N THR A 155 -3.91 -14.34 0.42
CA THR A 155 -4.29 -13.90 1.75
C THR A 155 -4.05 -12.40 1.90
N CYS A 156 -4.88 -11.74 2.71
CA CYS A 156 -4.67 -10.36 3.11
C CYS A 156 -4.87 -10.25 4.61
N GLU A 157 -3.86 -9.75 5.32
CA GLU A 157 -3.90 -9.47 6.75
C GLU A 157 -3.31 -8.08 7.04
N THR A 158 -3.71 -7.46 8.12
CA THR A 158 -3.33 -6.09 8.46
C THR A 158 -2.71 -6.03 9.84
N ILE A 159 -1.66 -5.24 10.02
CA ILE A 159 -1.19 -4.83 11.34
C ILE A 159 -1.78 -3.48 11.73
N ASP A 160 -2.12 -3.35 13.00
CA ASP A 160 -2.63 -2.10 13.57
C ASP A 160 -1.45 -1.17 13.93
N PHE A 161 -0.84 -0.62 12.89
CA PHE A 161 0.37 0.20 12.99
C PHE A 161 0.41 1.19 11.81
N ASP A 162 0.90 2.41 12.03
CA ASP A 162 1.12 3.43 11.00
C ASP A 162 -0.07 3.60 10.02
N LEU A 163 -1.27 3.91 10.54
CA LEU A 163 -2.52 4.03 9.77
C LEU A 163 -2.99 2.72 9.08
N GLY A 164 -2.47 1.60 9.52
CA GLY A 164 -2.77 0.28 8.99
C GLY A 164 -1.89 -0.09 7.79
N VAL A 165 -1.10 -1.14 7.96
CA VAL A 165 -0.34 -1.74 6.87
C VAL A 165 -0.90 -3.13 6.60
N SER A 166 -1.43 -3.32 5.39
CA SER A 166 -1.96 -4.61 4.96
C SER A 166 -0.96 -5.34 4.07
N PHE A 167 -0.88 -6.65 4.24
CA PHE A 167 0.06 -7.56 3.57
C PHE A 167 -0.72 -8.54 2.71
N ILE A 168 -0.40 -8.60 1.42
CA ILE A 168 -0.99 -9.52 0.46
C ILE A 168 0.09 -10.50 0.01
N GLN A 169 -0.19 -11.80 0.17
CA GLN A 169 0.72 -12.89 -0.19
C GLN A 169 -0.05 -14.04 -0.83
N GLU A 170 0.63 -14.80 -1.69
CA GLU A 170 0.08 -16.06 -2.23
C GLU A 170 -0.33 -17.00 -1.09
N GLY A 171 -1.54 -17.51 -1.13
CA GLY A 171 -2.09 -18.40 -0.11
C GLY A 171 -3.59 -18.61 -0.29
N ILE A 172 -4.06 -19.78 0.07
CA ILE A 172 -5.50 -20.12 -0.05
C ILE A 172 -6.29 -19.40 1.05
N THR A 173 -7.34 -18.72 0.64
CA THR A 173 -8.26 -18.01 1.54
C THR A 173 -9.72 -18.21 1.14
N THR A 174 -10.63 -17.86 2.02
CA THR A 174 -12.07 -17.85 1.75
C THR A 174 -12.54 -16.41 1.63
N PRO A 175 -13.22 -16.05 0.52
CA PRO A 175 -13.76 -14.72 0.35
C PRO A 175 -14.68 -14.30 1.48
N ILE A 176 -14.59 -13.05 1.89
CA ILE A 176 -15.50 -12.45 2.87
C ILE A 176 -16.77 -11.93 2.19
N SER A 177 -17.87 -11.89 2.94
CA SER A 177 -19.10 -11.24 2.45
C SER A 177 -19.08 -9.75 2.82
N ILE A 178 -19.29 -8.90 1.83
CA ILE A 178 -19.42 -7.44 2.01
C ILE A 178 -20.74 -6.96 1.39
N PRO A 179 -21.30 -5.83 1.83
CA PRO A 179 -22.49 -5.23 1.23
C PRO A 179 -22.19 -4.58 -0.14
N SER A 180 -23.22 -3.97 -0.74
CA SER A 180 -23.07 -3.16 -1.96
C SER A 180 -22.16 -1.93 -1.72
N ASP A 181 -21.68 -1.32 -2.80
CA ASP A 181 -20.77 -0.16 -2.71
C ASP A 181 -21.40 1.02 -1.96
N GLU A 182 -22.71 1.24 -2.12
CA GLU A 182 -23.44 2.30 -1.44
C GLU A 182 -23.54 2.06 0.06
N GLU A 183 -23.51 0.81 0.49
CA GLU A 183 -23.59 0.40 1.90
C GLU A 183 -22.21 0.24 2.56
N LEU A 184 -21.11 0.29 1.78
CA LEU A 184 -19.74 0.32 2.28
C LEU A 184 -19.40 1.71 2.86
N THR A 185 -20.13 2.09 3.92
CA THR A 185 -19.98 3.37 4.62
C THR A 185 -18.93 3.28 5.73
N TYR A 186 -18.55 4.43 6.29
CA TYR A 186 -17.64 4.46 7.44
C TYR A 186 -18.24 3.80 8.69
N GLU A 187 -19.57 3.92 8.88
CA GLU A 187 -20.27 3.22 9.97
C GLU A 187 -20.19 1.70 9.80
N TYR A 188 -20.34 1.20 8.56
CA TYR A 188 -20.14 -0.22 8.27
C TYR A 188 -18.68 -0.65 8.58
N TYR A 189 -17.71 0.14 8.16
CA TYR A 189 -16.30 -0.10 8.48
C TYR A 189 -16.07 -0.18 9.99
N LEU A 190 -16.54 0.79 10.77
CA LEU A 190 -16.36 0.80 12.23
C LEU A 190 -16.93 -0.46 12.89
N ALA A 191 -18.09 -0.90 12.44
CA ALA A 191 -18.75 -2.09 12.97
C ALA A 191 -18.06 -3.41 12.55
N ASN A 192 -17.32 -3.42 11.44
CA ASN A 192 -16.80 -4.64 10.83
C ASN A 192 -15.27 -4.61 10.55
N LYS A 193 -14.53 -3.62 11.04
CA LYS A 193 -13.11 -3.44 10.71
C LYS A 193 -12.23 -4.65 11.01
N GLU A 194 -12.48 -5.35 12.11
CA GLU A 194 -11.75 -6.58 12.48
C GLU A 194 -11.94 -7.67 11.41
N TYR A 195 -13.15 -7.81 10.91
CA TYR A 195 -13.51 -8.76 9.87
C TYR A 195 -12.95 -8.33 8.50
N ILE A 196 -13.03 -7.03 8.16
CA ILE A 196 -12.57 -6.46 6.89
C ILE A 196 -11.04 -6.51 6.80
N LEU A 197 -10.34 -6.00 7.81
CA LEU A 197 -8.90 -5.82 7.79
C LEU A 197 -8.14 -7.09 8.20
N ASN A 198 -8.81 -8.06 8.87
CA ASN A 198 -8.18 -9.29 9.32
C ASN A 198 -6.91 -9.02 10.11
N PHE A 199 -7.05 -8.30 11.21
CA PHE A 199 -5.88 -7.91 12.01
C PHE A 199 -5.08 -9.12 12.47
N THR A 200 -3.78 -9.03 12.30
CA THR A 200 -2.80 -10.00 12.80
C THR A 200 -1.94 -9.38 13.90
N ASN A 201 -1.19 -10.22 14.61
CA ASN A 201 -0.29 -9.72 15.66
C ASN A 201 0.83 -8.87 15.02
N ASN A 202 1.00 -7.66 15.54
CA ASN A 202 2.05 -6.74 15.12
C ASN A 202 3.46 -7.37 15.22
N ASP A 203 3.72 -8.21 16.24
CA ASP A 203 5.03 -8.85 16.46
C ASP A 203 5.45 -9.70 15.25
N LYS A 204 4.50 -10.22 14.47
CA LYS A 204 4.81 -10.97 13.23
C LYS A 204 5.73 -10.18 12.29
N TYR A 205 5.52 -8.87 12.24
CA TYR A 205 6.24 -7.97 11.32
C TYR A 205 7.15 -6.95 12.04
N LEU A 206 6.90 -6.70 13.34
CA LEU A 206 7.60 -5.69 14.13
C LEU A 206 8.58 -6.27 15.16
N ASP A 207 8.68 -7.60 15.30
CA ASP A 207 9.59 -8.24 16.25
C ASP A 207 11.04 -7.75 16.03
N GLY A 208 11.63 -7.20 17.12
CA GLY A 208 12.98 -6.59 17.09
C GLY A 208 13.01 -5.07 16.83
N TYR A 209 11.84 -4.37 16.87
CA TYR A 209 11.76 -2.91 16.85
C TYR A 209 12.03 -2.29 18.22
#